data_4a3c3f816e56f375341ba5dc4cc496e6
#
_entry.id   4a3c3f816e56f375341ba5dc4cc496e6
#
_cell.length_a   1.000
_cell.length_b   1.000
_cell.length_c   1.000
_cell.angle_alpha   90.00
_cell.angle_beta   90.00
_cell.angle_gamma   90.00
#
_symmetry.space_group_name_H-M   'P 1'
#
loop_
_entity.id
_entity.type
_entity.pdbx_description
1 polymer ?
#
loop_
_entity_poly.entity_id
_entity_poly.type
_entity_poly.pdbx_seq_one_letter_code
_entity_poly.pdbx_strand_id
1 'polypeptide(L)'
;CSDNTDPVERIYIQWGFSQFFPAKAMDAHVTSWNKATSVKFRTDVASMCKLGFDIGLKELTADELTYCQTAVANWKRLQSAIMDGDQYRLVSPYEGNHMALNYVSKDANKAVLFAYDIHPRFQEKLMTVKLQGLNPNKQYKVEEINLMPSTESKLESSGKVYSGDYLMKVGLNVFGFTATQSHVIELTAQ
;
A
#
# COMPACT_ATOMS: atom_id res chain seq x y z
N CYS A 1 17.70 -6.07 -4.44
CA CYS A 1 17.04 -7.15 -5.12
C CYS A 1 16.93 -6.97 -6.65
N SER A 2 16.68 -5.82 -7.20
CA SER A 2 16.62 -5.56 -8.65
C SER A 2 16.77 -4.07 -8.90
N ASP A 3 17.47 -3.69 -9.97
CA ASP A 3 17.62 -2.30 -10.41
C ASP A 3 16.41 -1.82 -11.25
N ASN A 4 15.46 -2.72 -11.52
CA ASN A 4 14.22 -2.34 -12.19
C ASN A 4 13.38 -1.46 -11.27
N THR A 5 13.08 -0.24 -11.73
CA THR A 5 12.29 0.77 -11.00
C THR A 5 10.91 0.98 -11.57
N ASP A 6 10.51 0.20 -12.60
CA ASP A 6 9.14 0.21 -13.08
C ASP A 6 8.19 -0.23 -11.96
N PRO A 7 7.19 0.58 -11.57
CA PRO A 7 6.38 0.31 -10.38
C PRO A 7 5.48 -0.90 -10.57
N VAL A 8 5.04 -1.24 -11.77
CA VAL A 8 4.24 -2.44 -12.03
C VAL A 8 5.12 -3.66 -11.85
N GLU A 9 6.30 -3.69 -12.46
CA GLU A 9 7.29 -4.78 -12.29
C GLU A 9 7.74 -4.90 -10.83
N ARG A 10 7.88 -3.76 -10.13
CA ARG A 10 8.22 -3.76 -8.69
C ARG A 10 7.18 -4.46 -7.82
N ILE A 11 5.91 -4.40 -8.15
CA ILE A 11 4.86 -5.15 -7.44
C ILE A 11 5.19 -6.65 -7.48
N TYR A 12 5.48 -7.20 -8.65
CA TYR A 12 5.83 -8.62 -8.82
C TYR A 12 7.15 -8.98 -8.15
N ILE A 13 8.19 -8.14 -8.34
CA ILE A 13 9.51 -8.35 -7.73
C ILE A 13 9.42 -8.36 -6.21
N GLN A 14 8.76 -7.35 -5.61
CA GLN A 14 8.61 -7.25 -4.16
C GLN A 14 7.75 -8.38 -3.59
N TRP A 15 6.67 -8.75 -4.28
CA TRP A 15 5.87 -9.90 -3.90
C TRP A 15 6.67 -11.19 -3.90
N GLY A 16 7.36 -11.51 -5.01
CA GLY A 16 8.18 -12.70 -5.13
C GLY A 16 9.30 -12.76 -4.09
N PHE A 17 10.02 -11.64 -3.92
CA PHE A 17 11.12 -11.55 -2.95
C PHE A 17 10.62 -11.72 -1.50
N SER A 18 9.43 -11.22 -1.19
CA SER A 18 8.81 -11.34 0.14
C SER A 18 8.47 -12.78 0.55
N GLN A 19 8.52 -13.75 -0.38
CA GLN A 19 8.36 -15.17 -0.03
C GLN A 19 9.53 -15.70 0.80
N PHE A 20 10.71 -15.10 0.68
CA PHE A 20 11.94 -15.56 1.28
C PHE A 20 12.57 -14.55 2.24
N PHE A 21 12.30 -13.27 2.05
CA PHE A 21 12.97 -12.19 2.77
C PHE A 21 11.96 -11.18 3.34
N PRO A 22 12.21 -10.65 4.54
CA PRO A 22 11.36 -9.62 5.15
C PRO A 22 11.51 -8.26 4.42
N ALA A 23 10.54 -7.37 4.61
CA ALA A 23 10.53 -6.04 3.99
C ALA A 23 11.84 -5.25 4.25
N LYS A 24 12.44 -5.40 5.43
CA LYS A 24 13.70 -4.74 5.78
C LYS A 24 14.93 -5.19 4.97
N ALA A 25 14.83 -6.30 4.24
CA ALA A 25 15.87 -6.78 3.33
C ALA A 25 15.69 -6.24 1.90
N MET A 26 14.65 -5.47 1.64
CA MET A 26 14.32 -4.91 0.33
C MET A 26 14.44 -3.39 0.34
N ASP A 27 14.94 -2.85 -0.77
CA ASP A 27 14.92 -1.42 -1.08
C ASP A 27 14.15 -1.19 -2.38
N ALA A 28 13.37 -0.13 -2.44
CA ALA A 28 12.68 0.32 -3.63
C ALA A 28 12.82 1.84 -3.78
N HIS A 29 13.07 2.29 -4.99
CA HIS A 29 13.31 3.70 -5.30
C HIS A 29 12.23 4.25 -6.24
N VAL A 30 11.78 5.46 -5.94
CA VAL A 30 11.00 6.28 -6.85
C VAL A 30 11.96 7.01 -7.77
N THR A 31 11.89 6.78 -9.08
CA THR A 31 12.80 7.39 -10.05
C THR A 31 12.07 8.33 -11.01
N SER A 32 12.84 9.15 -11.72
CA SER A 32 12.32 10.03 -12.77
C SER A 32 11.96 9.29 -14.07
N TRP A 33 12.27 8.02 -14.20
CA TRP A 33 12.24 7.32 -15.50
C TRP A 33 10.84 6.83 -15.89
N ASN A 34 10.03 6.42 -14.92
CA ASN A 34 8.75 5.76 -15.16
C ASN A 34 7.57 6.74 -15.09
N LYS A 35 7.61 7.80 -15.90
CA LYS A 35 6.61 8.89 -15.89
C LYS A 35 5.24 8.48 -16.46
N ALA A 36 5.11 7.29 -17.02
CA ALA A 36 3.81 6.77 -17.47
C ALA A 36 2.85 6.49 -16.31
N THR A 37 3.39 6.33 -15.09
CA THR A 37 2.61 6.18 -13.87
C THR A 37 2.75 7.39 -12.96
N SER A 38 1.72 7.66 -12.16
CA SER A 38 1.72 8.80 -11.23
C SER A 38 2.83 8.67 -10.18
N VAL A 39 3.31 9.79 -9.66
CA VAL A 39 4.26 9.79 -8.53
C VAL A 39 3.65 9.09 -7.32
N LYS A 40 2.31 9.22 -7.13
CA LYS A 40 1.59 8.51 -6.06
C LYS A 40 1.76 7.01 -6.19
N PHE A 41 1.45 6.44 -7.35
CA PHE A 41 1.54 4.98 -7.56
C PHE A 41 2.97 4.48 -7.35
N ARG A 42 3.98 5.17 -7.92
CA ARG A 42 5.40 4.83 -7.75
C ARG A 42 5.84 4.85 -6.28
N THR A 43 5.43 5.89 -5.54
CA THR A 43 5.78 6.05 -4.13
C THR A 43 5.10 5.02 -3.25
N ASP A 44 3.82 4.76 -3.47
CA ASP A 44 3.07 3.77 -2.69
C ASP A 44 3.64 2.35 -2.91
N VAL A 45 4.04 2.00 -4.14
CA VAL A 45 4.72 0.72 -4.42
C VAL A 45 6.06 0.64 -3.69
N ALA A 46 6.87 1.69 -3.74
CA ALA A 46 8.15 1.73 -3.03
C ALA A 46 7.99 1.66 -1.51
N SER A 47 6.87 2.14 -0.98
CA SER A 47 6.58 2.19 0.46
C SER A 47 6.33 0.82 1.11
N MET A 48 6.13 -0.24 0.32
CA MET A 48 5.97 -1.61 0.86
C MET A 48 7.25 -2.16 1.50
N CYS A 49 8.41 -1.52 1.29
CA CYS A 49 9.71 -1.89 1.89
C CYS A 49 10.47 -0.61 2.23
N LYS A 50 11.82 -0.64 2.26
CA LYS A 50 12.60 0.58 2.47
C LYS A 50 12.37 1.55 1.32
N LEU A 51 11.72 2.66 1.62
CA LEU A 51 11.39 3.71 0.67
C LEU A 51 12.63 4.55 0.37
N GLY A 52 12.99 4.69 -0.91
CA GLY A 52 14.02 5.59 -1.41
C GLY A 52 13.49 6.49 -2.53
N PHE A 53 14.17 7.60 -2.75
CA PHE A 53 13.93 8.50 -3.87
C PHE A 53 15.22 8.75 -4.62
N ASP A 54 15.18 8.52 -5.93
CA ASP A 54 16.22 8.87 -6.89
C ASP A 54 15.55 9.67 -8.02
N ILE A 55 15.06 10.85 -7.65
CA ILE A 55 14.25 11.71 -8.51
C ILE A 55 14.73 13.17 -8.38
N GLY A 56 14.82 13.87 -9.50
CA GLY A 56 15.10 15.29 -9.52
C GLY A 56 13.94 16.11 -8.94
N LEU A 57 14.13 16.74 -7.78
CA LEU A 57 13.06 17.52 -7.14
C LEU A 57 12.48 18.62 -8.03
N LYS A 58 13.27 19.14 -8.99
CA LYS A 58 12.84 20.15 -9.95
C LYS A 58 11.88 19.59 -11.02
N GLU A 59 11.75 18.28 -11.12
CA GLU A 59 10.87 17.60 -12.07
C GLU A 59 9.46 17.38 -11.50
N LEU A 60 9.28 17.59 -10.19
CA LEU A 60 8.01 17.45 -9.51
C LEU A 60 7.23 18.77 -9.53
N THR A 61 5.93 18.66 -9.69
CA THR A 61 5.03 19.78 -9.41
C THR A 61 4.96 20.07 -7.91
N ALA A 62 4.43 21.22 -7.52
CA ALA A 62 4.27 21.57 -6.12
C ALA A 62 3.41 20.53 -5.35
N ASP A 63 2.33 20.05 -5.98
CA ASP A 63 1.44 19.05 -5.39
C ASP A 63 2.13 17.69 -5.26
N GLU A 64 2.91 17.27 -6.26
CA GLU A 64 3.69 16.03 -6.19
C GLU A 64 4.77 16.10 -5.11
N LEU A 65 5.43 17.23 -4.96
CA LEU A 65 6.41 17.43 -3.89
C LEU A 65 5.75 17.36 -2.50
N THR A 66 4.62 18.04 -2.33
CA THR A 66 3.82 18.00 -1.10
C THR A 66 3.36 16.57 -0.79
N TYR A 67 2.89 15.85 -1.81
CA TYR A 67 2.53 14.44 -1.69
C TYR A 67 3.73 13.59 -1.22
N CYS A 68 4.89 13.72 -1.86
CA CYS A 68 6.10 12.97 -1.49
C CYS A 68 6.51 13.23 -0.03
N GLN A 69 6.46 14.48 0.42
CA GLN A 69 6.75 14.84 1.81
C GLN A 69 5.78 14.16 2.79
N THR A 70 4.48 14.17 2.48
CA THR A 70 3.45 13.50 3.27
C THR A 70 3.65 11.99 3.28
N ALA A 71 3.91 11.38 2.13
CA ALA A 71 4.15 9.94 2.02
C ALA A 71 5.40 9.49 2.81
N VAL A 72 6.48 10.27 2.77
CA VAL A 72 7.68 10.02 3.59
C VAL A 72 7.37 10.12 5.09
N ALA A 73 6.60 11.12 5.50
CA ALA A 73 6.20 11.28 6.90
C ALA A 73 5.34 10.09 7.38
N ASN A 74 4.37 9.68 6.57
CA ASN A 74 3.55 8.50 6.84
C ASN A 74 4.38 7.23 6.90
N TRP A 75 5.29 7.02 5.93
CA TRP A 75 6.17 5.86 5.92
C TRP A 75 7.05 5.80 7.18
N LYS A 76 7.65 6.90 7.59
CA LYS A 76 8.45 6.98 8.82
C LYS A 76 7.64 6.62 10.07
N ARG A 77 6.38 7.07 10.12
CA ARG A 77 5.46 6.79 11.23
C ARG A 77 5.02 5.32 11.27
N LEU A 78 4.91 4.68 10.11
CA LEU A 78 4.52 3.28 9.96
C LEU A 78 5.71 2.32 9.84
N GLN A 79 6.93 2.84 9.83
CA GLN A 79 8.15 2.07 9.57
C GLN A 79 8.27 0.83 10.45
N SER A 80 7.97 0.94 11.76
CA SER A 80 8.06 -0.19 12.67
C SER A 80 7.07 -1.31 12.31
N ALA A 81 5.86 -0.98 11.88
CA ALA A 81 4.89 -1.98 11.44
C ALA A 81 5.33 -2.66 10.13
N ILE A 82 5.90 -1.89 9.18
CA ILE A 82 6.33 -2.40 7.87
C ILE A 82 7.63 -3.22 8.01
N MET A 83 8.62 -2.74 8.78
CA MET A 83 9.95 -3.35 8.85
C MET A 83 10.05 -4.51 9.85
N ASP A 84 9.33 -4.42 10.97
CA ASP A 84 9.46 -5.34 12.10
C ASP A 84 8.16 -6.07 12.42
N GLY A 85 7.04 -5.69 11.81
CA GLY A 85 5.74 -6.34 11.92
C GLY A 85 5.67 -7.65 11.14
N ASP A 86 4.51 -8.29 11.22
CA ASP A 86 4.19 -9.49 10.46
C ASP A 86 3.56 -9.11 9.13
N GLN A 87 4.05 -9.73 8.05
CA GLN A 87 3.55 -9.51 6.69
C GLN A 87 2.57 -10.62 6.29
N TYR A 88 1.43 -10.21 5.75
CA TYR A 88 0.42 -11.10 5.21
C TYR A 88 0.13 -10.76 3.75
N ARG A 89 0.28 -11.74 2.86
CA ARG A 89 0.00 -11.64 1.42
C ARG A 89 -1.43 -12.04 1.18
N LEU A 90 -2.27 -11.11 0.75
CA LEU A 90 -3.73 -11.28 0.71
C LEU A 90 -4.26 -11.58 -0.69
N VAL A 91 -3.76 -10.86 -1.70
CA VAL A 91 -4.16 -11.01 -3.10
C VAL A 91 -2.91 -11.03 -3.96
N SER A 92 -2.67 -12.16 -4.64
CA SER A 92 -1.49 -12.37 -5.45
C SER A 92 -1.57 -11.63 -6.80
N PRO A 93 -0.54 -10.86 -7.19
CA PRO A 93 -0.50 -10.23 -8.51
C PRO A 93 -0.35 -11.24 -9.65
N TYR A 94 0.03 -12.49 -9.35
CA TYR A 94 0.15 -13.57 -10.35
C TYR A 94 -1.18 -14.26 -10.65
N GLU A 95 -2.21 -14.03 -9.82
CA GLU A 95 -3.53 -14.70 -9.96
C GLU A 95 -4.61 -13.78 -10.51
N GLY A 96 -4.28 -12.52 -10.78
CA GLY A 96 -5.27 -11.56 -11.27
C GLY A 96 -4.69 -10.19 -11.62
N ASN A 97 -5.55 -9.20 -11.67
CA ASN A 97 -5.24 -7.83 -12.07
C ASN A 97 -5.04 -6.87 -10.90
N HIS A 98 -5.05 -7.41 -9.69
CA HIS A 98 -4.96 -6.69 -8.43
C HIS A 98 -3.91 -7.32 -7.52
N MET A 99 -3.41 -6.54 -6.57
CA MET A 99 -2.52 -7.04 -5.53
C MET A 99 -2.88 -6.41 -4.18
N ALA A 100 -2.84 -7.19 -3.10
CA ALA A 100 -2.94 -6.65 -1.75
C ALA A 100 -2.06 -7.42 -0.77
N LEU A 101 -1.44 -6.69 0.15
CA LEU A 101 -0.77 -7.23 1.33
C LEU A 101 -0.96 -6.30 2.53
N ASN A 102 -0.91 -6.85 3.73
CA ASN A 102 -0.89 -6.02 4.94
C ASN A 102 0.28 -6.37 5.86
N TYR A 103 0.75 -5.36 6.57
CA TYR A 103 1.67 -5.49 7.70
C TYR A 103 0.92 -5.21 8.98
N VAL A 104 1.25 -5.94 10.04
CA VAL A 104 0.66 -5.76 11.37
C VAL A 104 1.78 -5.65 12.40
N SER A 105 1.73 -4.62 13.25
CA SER A 105 2.68 -4.47 14.35
C SER A 105 2.56 -5.65 15.33
N LYS A 106 3.63 -5.98 16.05
CA LYS A 106 3.68 -7.14 16.95
C LYS A 106 2.64 -7.11 18.08
N ASP A 107 2.20 -5.92 18.48
CA ASP A 107 1.15 -5.72 19.48
C ASP A 107 -0.26 -5.66 18.87
N ALA A 108 -0.36 -5.78 17.54
CA ALA A 108 -1.57 -5.63 16.77
C ALA A 108 -2.32 -4.30 17.05
N ASN A 109 -1.60 -3.22 17.37
CA ASN A 109 -2.17 -1.88 17.55
C ASN A 109 -2.19 -1.08 16.24
N LYS A 110 -1.29 -1.40 15.32
CA LYS A 110 -1.20 -0.76 14.01
C LYS A 110 -1.13 -1.80 12.91
N ALA A 111 -1.81 -1.52 11.82
CA ALA A 111 -1.62 -2.24 10.58
C ALA A 111 -1.62 -1.28 9.40
N VAL A 112 -1.02 -1.69 8.30
CA VAL A 112 -1.08 -0.97 7.04
C VAL A 112 -1.38 -1.95 5.92
N LEU A 113 -2.43 -1.65 5.16
CA LEU A 113 -2.83 -2.39 3.97
C LEU A 113 -2.39 -1.62 2.74
N PHE A 114 -1.67 -2.29 1.87
CA PHE A 114 -1.33 -1.83 0.53
C PHE A 114 -2.19 -2.58 -0.47
N ALA A 115 -2.89 -1.85 -1.33
CA ALA A 115 -3.73 -2.41 -2.37
C ALA A 115 -3.47 -1.70 -3.71
N TYR A 116 -3.40 -2.47 -4.79
CA TYR A 116 -3.05 -1.97 -6.13
C TYR A 116 -3.99 -2.54 -7.18
N ASP A 117 -4.54 -1.65 -8.02
CA ASP A 117 -5.17 -1.97 -9.28
C ASP A 117 -4.10 -1.92 -10.38
N ILE A 118 -3.66 -3.09 -10.85
CA ILE A 118 -2.54 -3.20 -11.80
C ILE A 118 -3.07 -3.00 -13.22
N HIS A 119 -3.89 -3.94 -13.68
CA HIS A 119 -4.49 -3.95 -15.01
C HIS A 119 -5.95 -4.41 -14.97
N PRO A 120 -6.84 -3.72 -14.22
CA PRO A 120 -8.22 -4.16 -14.08
C PRO A 120 -8.91 -4.24 -15.43
N ARG A 121 -9.74 -5.28 -15.62
CA ARG A 121 -10.54 -5.46 -16.83
C ARG A 121 -11.91 -4.84 -16.64
N PHE A 122 -12.47 -4.35 -17.72
CA PHE A 122 -13.84 -3.84 -17.70
C PHE A 122 -14.82 -4.92 -17.20
N GLN A 123 -15.63 -4.57 -16.21
CA GLN A 123 -16.64 -5.46 -15.57
C GLN A 123 -16.07 -6.75 -14.94
N GLU A 124 -14.79 -6.81 -14.58
CA GLU A 124 -14.31 -7.93 -13.77
C GLU A 124 -14.97 -7.90 -12.38
N LYS A 125 -15.12 -9.08 -11.78
CA LYS A 125 -15.66 -9.19 -10.43
C LYS A 125 -14.60 -8.74 -9.43
N LEU A 126 -14.84 -7.61 -8.78
CA LEU A 126 -13.98 -7.14 -7.69
C LEU A 126 -14.17 -8.03 -6.45
N MET A 127 -13.06 -8.32 -5.80
CA MET A 127 -13.05 -9.10 -4.57
C MET A 127 -12.90 -8.18 -3.35
N THR A 128 -13.47 -8.61 -2.24
CA THR A 128 -13.24 -8.00 -0.94
C THR A 128 -11.91 -8.49 -0.37
N VAL A 129 -11.07 -7.58 0.10
CA VAL A 129 -9.77 -7.91 0.71
C VAL A 129 -9.95 -8.20 2.19
N LYS A 130 -9.78 -9.46 2.58
CA LYS A 130 -9.82 -9.89 3.98
C LYS A 130 -8.42 -9.74 4.57
N LEU A 131 -8.30 -8.93 5.62
CA LEU A 131 -7.03 -8.72 6.30
C LEU A 131 -6.65 -9.93 7.14
N GLN A 132 -5.39 -10.00 7.53
CA GLN A 132 -4.89 -11.07 8.42
C GLN A 132 -4.04 -10.47 9.55
N GLY A 133 -3.92 -11.21 10.65
CA GLY A 133 -3.04 -10.87 11.77
C GLY A 133 -3.58 -9.82 12.75
N LEU A 134 -4.79 -9.32 12.53
CA LEU A 134 -5.41 -8.37 13.46
C LEU A 134 -5.91 -9.08 14.74
N ASN A 135 -6.07 -8.34 15.82
CA ASN A 135 -6.73 -8.84 17.01
C ASN A 135 -8.26 -8.78 16.81
N PRO A 136 -8.99 -9.92 16.82
CA PRO A 136 -10.42 -9.94 16.57
C PRO A 136 -11.24 -9.10 17.56
N ASN A 137 -10.74 -8.93 18.79
CA ASN A 137 -11.42 -8.23 19.86
C ASN A 137 -11.15 -6.72 19.92
N LYS A 138 -10.24 -6.21 19.08
CA LYS A 138 -9.96 -4.77 18.99
C LYS A 138 -10.85 -4.11 17.94
N GLN A 139 -11.12 -2.81 18.15
CA GLN A 139 -11.69 -1.92 17.15
C GLN A 139 -10.55 -1.20 16.44
N TYR A 140 -10.65 -1.06 15.13
CA TYR A 140 -9.66 -0.38 14.30
C TYR A 140 -10.30 0.76 13.53
N LYS A 141 -9.76 1.96 13.71
CA LYS A 141 -10.05 3.06 12.79
C LYS A 141 -9.31 2.81 11.49
N VAL A 142 -10.04 2.87 10.39
CA VAL A 142 -9.53 2.66 9.02
C VAL A 142 -9.40 4.00 8.34
N GLU A 143 -8.22 4.35 7.85
CA GLU A 143 -7.98 5.63 7.15
C GLU A 143 -7.13 5.39 5.90
N GLU A 144 -7.61 5.82 4.74
CA GLU A 144 -6.77 5.92 3.56
C GLU A 144 -5.82 7.10 3.72
N ILE A 145 -4.54 6.84 3.57
CA ILE A 145 -3.45 7.82 3.66
C ILE A 145 -2.76 7.95 2.30
N ASN A 146 -1.75 8.81 2.20
CA ASN A 146 -1.03 9.07 0.94
C ASN A 146 -1.97 9.54 -0.18
N LEU A 147 -2.90 10.42 0.16
CA LEU A 147 -3.74 11.10 -0.82
C LEU A 147 -2.98 12.27 -1.45
N MET A 148 -3.26 12.54 -2.73
CA MET A 148 -2.76 13.76 -3.37
C MET A 148 -3.35 15.00 -2.69
N PRO A 149 -2.63 16.13 -2.64
CA PRO A 149 -3.16 17.38 -2.09
C PRO A 149 -4.55 17.71 -2.65
N SER A 150 -5.43 18.23 -1.81
CA SER A 150 -6.79 18.61 -2.17
C SER A 150 -7.68 17.47 -2.70
N THR A 151 -7.29 16.21 -2.45
CA THR A 151 -8.14 15.05 -2.74
C THR A 151 -8.63 14.38 -1.47
N GLU A 152 -9.82 13.79 -1.54
CA GLU A 152 -10.40 13.01 -0.48
C GLU A 152 -10.44 11.52 -0.85
N SER A 153 -10.43 10.67 0.16
CA SER A 153 -10.60 9.24 -0.06
C SER A 153 -11.97 8.93 -0.68
N LYS A 154 -11.95 8.09 -1.70
CA LYS A 154 -13.18 7.54 -2.31
C LYS A 154 -13.55 6.17 -1.72
N LEU A 155 -12.73 5.65 -0.81
CA LEU A 155 -13.02 4.38 -0.15
C LEU A 155 -14.11 4.58 0.91
N GLU A 156 -15.19 3.84 0.78
CA GLU A 156 -16.32 3.90 1.72
C GLU A 156 -15.89 3.60 3.17
N SER A 157 -14.85 2.80 3.34
CA SER A 157 -14.31 2.39 4.63
C SER A 157 -13.46 3.46 5.32
N SER A 158 -12.96 4.45 4.58
CA SER A 158 -12.08 5.48 5.14
C SER A 158 -12.83 6.35 6.17
N GLY A 159 -12.20 6.59 7.31
CA GLY A 159 -12.78 7.32 8.44
C GLY A 159 -13.69 6.49 9.35
N LYS A 160 -13.98 5.22 9.02
CA LYS A 160 -14.86 4.34 9.81
C LYS A 160 -14.08 3.43 10.76
N VAL A 161 -14.79 2.87 11.73
CA VAL A 161 -14.25 1.94 12.72
C VAL A 161 -14.88 0.56 12.51
N TYR A 162 -14.05 -0.48 12.52
CA TYR A 162 -14.47 -1.87 12.35
C TYR A 162 -13.76 -2.76 13.39
N SER A 163 -14.43 -3.84 13.80
CA SER A 163 -13.75 -4.86 14.62
C SER A 163 -12.69 -5.60 13.79
N GLY A 164 -11.63 -6.07 14.44
CA GLY A 164 -10.64 -6.92 13.77
C GLY A 164 -11.27 -8.19 13.21
N ASP A 165 -12.28 -8.75 13.90
CA ASP A 165 -13.04 -9.90 13.42
C ASP A 165 -13.73 -9.60 12.09
N TYR A 166 -14.42 -8.46 11.97
CA TYR A 166 -15.03 -8.02 10.71
C TYR A 166 -14.01 -7.87 9.59
N LEU A 167 -12.90 -7.18 9.86
CA LEU A 167 -11.85 -6.95 8.88
C LEU A 167 -11.20 -8.23 8.36
N MET A 168 -11.10 -9.26 9.21
CA MET A 168 -10.54 -10.56 8.83
C MET A 168 -11.55 -11.50 8.17
N LYS A 169 -12.83 -11.44 8.51
CA LYS A 169 -13.85 -12.34 7.98
C LYS A 169 -14.59 -11.78 6.77
N VAL A 170 -14.90 -10.50 6.79
CA VAL A 170 -15.63 -9.79 5.72
C VAL A 170 -14.65 -9.02 4.85
N GLY A 171 -13.77 -8.20 5.44
CA GLY A 171 -12.76 -7.43 4.74
C GLY A 171 -13.24 -6.08 4.25
N LEU A 172 -12.46 -5.48 3.35
CA LEU A 172 -12.67 -4.16 2.78
C LEU A 172 -12.75 -4.21 1.25
N ASN A 173 -13.63 -3.39 0.67
CA ASN A 173 -13.66 -3.13 -0.76
C ASN A 173 -12.66 -2.01 -1.06
N VAL A 174 -11.54 -2.35 -1.67
CA VAL A 174 -10.44 -1.42 -1.94
C VAL A 174 -10.04 -1.37 -3.41
N PHE A 175 -10.53 -2.29 -4.23
CA PHE A 175 -10.20 -2.37 -5.65
C PHE A 175 -11.21 -1.60 -6.52
N GLY A 176 -10.71 -1.08 -7.63
CA GLY A 176 -11.47 -0.36 -8.63
C GLY A 176 -11.19 -0.85 -10.05
N PHE A 177 -11.55 -0.04 -11.04
CA PHE A 177 -11.43 -0.35 -12.46
C PHE A 177 -10.44 0.56 -13.20
N THR A 178 -9.66 1.35 -12.48
CA THR A 178 -8.66 2.23 -13.07
C THR A 178 -7.28 1.64 -12.89
N ALA A 179 -6.57 1.39 -13.98
CA ALA A 179 -5.22 0.83 -13.96
C ALA A 179 -4.22 1.77 -13.26
N THR A 180 -3.20 1.17 -12.64
CA THR A 180 -2.12 1.84 -11.93
C THR A 180 -2.61 2.78 -10.83
N GLN A 181 -3.64 2.34 -10.09
CA GLN A 181 -4.10 2.98 -8.86
C GLN A 181 -3.57 2.25 -7.62
N SER A 182 -3.37 3.01 -6.56
CA SER A 182 -2.89 2.52 -5.28
C SER A 182 -3.68 3.09 -4.13
N HIS A 183 -3.90 2.25 -3.14
CA HIS A 183 -4.50 2.61 -1.86
C HIS A 183 -3.56 2.17 -0.74
N VAL A 184 -3.17 3.10 0.10
CA VAL A 184 -2.44 2.83 1.35
C VAL A 184 -3.38 3.14 2.50
N ILE A 185 -3.72 2.12 3.28
CA ILE A 185 -4.74 2.22 4.30
C ILE A 185 -4.11 1.90 5.65
N GLU A 186 -4.14 2.85 6.54
CA GLU A 186 -3.72 2.68 7.93
C GLU A 186 -4.88 2.19 8.78
N LEU A 187 -4.58 1.25 9.67
CA LEU A 187 -5.50 0.77 10.69
C LEU A 187 -4.88 1.00 12.07
N THR A 188 -5.59 1.70 12.92
CA THR A 188 -5.15 2.02 14.27
C THR A 188 -6.15 1.51 15.29
N ALA A 189 -5.70 0.65 16.22
CA ALA A 189 -6.53 0.16 17.31
C ALA A 189 -6.94 1.31 18.23
N GLN A 190 -8.19 1.27 18.70
CA GLN A 190 -8.81 2.20 19.61
C GLN A 190 -9.08 1.54 20.97
#